data_c26d76b6d8150d8b09075ed46927950d
#
_entry.id   c26d76b6d8150d8b09075ed46927950d
#
_cell.length_a   1.000
_cell.length_b   1.000
_cell.length_c   1.000
_cell.angle_alpha   90.00
_cell.angle_beta   90.00
_cell.angle_gamma   90.00
#
_symmetry.space_group_name_H-M   'P 1'
#
loop_
_entity.id
_entity.type
_entity.pdbx_description
1 polymer ?
#
loop_
_entity_poly.entity_id
_entity_poly.type
_entity_poly.pdbx_seq_one_letter_code
_entity_poly.pdbx_strand_id
1 'polypeptide(L)'
;MRHSVCESRSRRWLGRTVLLLSAGLVVSGCDPGIFRKPVADMKAATTSLRAVYFAHLADGSAAYAEREVSGRRLLLWTTGPTRTDPARMKEVAEEIAAAKAKSELKPDFMKVRTQAFDAVGNYLDVLAALAADDASAAVMAEANGLVKDMQALLEAVKRIQGAADLVGNAERWSQTVGAIVPVFSEVFRLVGAIARYQVIRDMSRQTQDAFASLMELMGTEADKARELTLQKLEDHARFLEGALARTNLADDAKGDIVARLAELRGQHERVQAAEIPSKLFAQLAALHSRLVALDQGDLEAYARQIKSLRQRIEAVRDATKRL
;
A
#
# COMPACT_ATOMS: atom_id res chain seq x y z
N MET A 1 -20.27 -25.57 -21.46
CA MET A 1 -20.98 -24.52 -20.75
C MET A 1 -21.91 -25.14 -19.74
N ARG A 2 -21.48 -25.28 -18.49
CA ARG A 2 -22.32 -25.75 -17.39
C ARG A 2 -22.36 -24.65 -16.36
N HIS A 3 -23.39 -23.80 -16.40
CA HIS A 3 -23.71 -22.86 -15.34
C HIS A 3 -24.17 -23.64 -14.12
N SER A 4 -23.41 -23.58 -13.06
CA SER A 4 -23.77 -24.09 -11.75
C SER A 4 -24.83 -23.18 -11.15
N VAL A 5 -26.06 -23.66 -11.16
CA VAL A 5 -27.23 -23.00 -10.57
C VAL A 5 -27.14 -23.19 -9.05
N CYS A 6 -26.60 -22.21 -8.36
CA CYS A 6 -26.72 -22.07 -6.91
C CYS A 6 -27.72 -20.93 -6.55
N GLU A 7 -28.71 -20.70 -7.42
CA GLU A 7 -29.80 -19.76 -7.16
C GLU A 7 -31.14 -20.48 -7.06
N SER A 8 -31.90 -20.06 -6.08
CA SER A 8 -33.30 -20.38 -5.84
C SER A 8 -33.64 -21.76 -5.24
N ARG A 9 -33.58 -21.87 -3.93
CA ARG A 9 -34.53 -22.72 -3.17
C ARG A 9 -34.79 -22.15 -1.77
N SER A 10 -35.34 -20.98 -1.69
CA SER A 10 -36.00 -20.53 -0.46
C SER A 10 -37.44 -20.02 -0.74
N ARG A 11 -38.33 -20.91 -1.12
CA ARG A 11 -39.80 -20.72 -0.95
C ARG A 11 -40.50 -21.98 -1.41
N ARG A 12 -40.93 -22.78 -0.46
CA ARG A 12 -42.13 -23.59 -0.41
C ARG A 12 -41.92 -24.79 0.50
N TRP A 13 -42.25 -24.62 1.74
CA TRP A 13 -42.57 -25.74 2.63
C TRP A 13 -44.01 -25.58 3.09
N LEU A 14 -44.84 -26.39 2.53
CA LEU A 14 -46.12 -26.85 3.15
C LEU A 14 -46.44 -28.18 2.51
N GLY A 15 -46.49 -29.25 3.31
CA GLY A 15 -47.28 -30.40 2.98
C GLY A 15 -46.55 -31.76 2.85
N ARG A 16 -46.45 -32.50 3.97
CA ARG A 16 -46.68 -33.97 4.12
C ARG A 16 -45.85 -34.98 3.34
N THR A 17 -45.23 -35.79 4.06
CA THR A 17 -45.17 -37.24 4.16
C THR A 17 -43.78 -37.86 4.08
N VAL A 18 -43.49 -38.61 5.12
CA VAL A 18 -42.36 -39.49 5.36
C VAL A 18 -42.21 -40.49 4.24
N LEU A 19 -41.01 -40.54 3.65
CA LEU A 19 -40.48 -41.79 3.04
C LEU A 19 -38.95 -41.75 3.18
N LEU A 20 -38.44 -42.60 4.06
CA LEU A 20 -37.04 -42.95 4.20
C LEU A 20 -36.57 -43.52 2.88
N LEU A 21 -35.81 -42.77 2.12
CA LEU A 21 -34.92 -43.27 1.08
C LEU A 21 -33.60 -42.53 1.27
N SER A 22 -32.63 -43.25 1.77
CA SER A 22 -31.21 -42.88 1.85
C SER A 22 -30.64 -42.68 0.43
N ALA A 23 -31.02 -41.61 -0.21
CA ALA A 23 -30.29 -41.06 -1.33
C ALA A 23 -29.26 -40.10 -0.73
N GLY A 24 -27.99 -40.50 -0.72
CA GLY A 24 -26.87 -39.62 -0.41
C GLY A 24 -26.95 -38.39 -1.33
N LEU A 25 -27.66 -37.37 -0.88
CA LEU A 25 -27.48 -36.03 -1.39
C LEU A 25 -26.04 -35.65 -1.08
N VAL A 26 -25.16 -35.81 -2.06
CA VAL A 26 -23.93 -35.06 -2.16
C VAL A 26 -24.38 -33.59 -2.24
N VAL A 27 -24.63 -33.01 -1.08
CA VAL A 27 -24.59 -31.58 -0.91
C VAL A 27 -23.13 -31.26 -1.19
N SER A 28 -22.81 -30.94 -2.44
CA SER A 28 -21.60 -30.21 -2.78
C SER A 28 -21.75 -28.85 -2.10
N GLY A 29 -21.67 -28.88 -0.77
CA GLY A 29 -21.66 -27.71 0.09
C GLY A 29 -20.51 -26.84 -0.36
N CYS A 30 -20.81 -25.62 -0.69
CA CYS A 30 -19.79 -24.61 -0.98
C CYS A 30 -18.84 -24.56 0.23
N ASP A 31 -17.68 -25.22 0.12
CA ASP A 31 -16.69 -25.32 1.18
C ASP A 31 -16.02 -23.96 1.38
N PRO A 32 -16.18 -23.30 2.54
CA PRO A 32 -15.50 -22.02 2.81
C PRO A 32 -13.97 -22.19 2.79
N GLY A 33 -13.46 -23.40 2.96
CA GLY A 33 -12.03 -23.71 2.91
C GLY A 33 -11.35 -23.36 1.59
N ILE A 34 -12.10 -23.22 0.47
CA ILE A 34 -11.54 -22.76 -0.81
C ILE A 34 -10.95 -21.34 -0.72
N PHE A 35 -11.44 -20.50 0.20
CA PHE A 35 -10.95 -19.15 0.41
C PHE A 35 -9.72 -19.09 1.32
N ARG A 36 -9.42 -20.13 2.10
CA ARG A 36 -8.33 -20.13 3.10
C ARG A 36 -6.99 -19.73 2.49
N LYS A 37 -6.56 -20.43 1.46
CA LYS A 37 -5.29 -20.13 0.78
C LYS A 37 -5.32 -18.81 0.01
N PRO A 38 -6.32 -18.50 -0.83
CA PRO A 38 -6.47 -17.21 -1.51
C PRO A 38 -6.38 -16.00 -0.57
N VAL A 39 -7.08 -16.02 0.54
CA VAL A 39 -7.07 -14.92 1.53
C VAL A 39 -5.72 -14.81 2.23
N ALA A 40 -5.12 -15.92 2.64
CA ALA A 40 -3.79 -15.92 3.26
C ALA A 40 -2.71 -15.38 2.31
N ASP A 41 -2.74 -15.79 1.04
CA ASP A 41 -1.81 -15.30 0.02
C ASP A 41 -2.03 -13.80 -0.28
N MET A 42 -3.30 -13.33 -0.28
CA MET A 42 -3.63 -11.92 -0.43
C MET A 42 -3.10 -11.09 0.77
N LYS A 43 -3.27 -11.58 1.99
CA LYS A 43 -2.72 -10.93 3.20
C LYS A 43 -1.20 -10.80 3.11
N ALA A 44 -0.51 -11.87 2.69
CA ALA A 44 0.94 -11.84 2.49
C ALA A 44 1.35 -10.82 1.41
N ALA A 45 0.61 -10.75 0.29
CA ALA A 45 0.86 -9.73 -0.76
C ALA A 45 0.63 -8.30 -0.23
N THR A 46 -0.43 -8.08 0.55
CA THR A 46 -0.71 -6.78 1.19
C THR A 46 0.41 -6.35 2.14
N THR A 47 0.93 -7.28 2.95
CA THR A 47 2.06 -7.00 3.85
C THR A 47 3.32 -6.62 3.08
N SER A 48 3.63 -7.33 2.00
CA SER A 48 4.77 -7.00 1.14
C SER A 48 4.58 -5.65 0.43
N LEU A 49 3.36 -5.36 -0.05
CA LEU A 49 3.03 -4.10 -0.70
C LEU A 49 3.09 -2.91 0.26
N ARG A 50 2.69 -3.10 1.53
CA ARG A 50 2.91 -2.12 2.61
C ARG A 50 4.38 -1.74 2.73
N ALA A 51 5.27 -2.71 2.74
CA ALA A 51 6.71 -2.45 2.83
C ALA A 51 7.23 -1.64 1.65
N VAL A 52 6.81 -1.98 0.42
CA VAL A 52 7.16 -1.22 -0.80
C VAL A 52 6.61 0.21 -0.74
N TYR A 53 5.36 0.38 -0.30
CA TYR A 53 4.74 1.69 -0.17
C TYR A 53 5.55 2.62 0.75
N PHE A 54 5.87 2.15 1.96
CA PHE A 54 6.64 2.95 2.92
C PHE A 54 8.08 3.17 2.47
N ALA A 55 8.69 2.23 1.75
CA ALA A 55 10.01 2.43 1.14
C ALA A 55 9.98 3.59 0.13
N HIS A 56 9.04 3.61 -0.80
CA HIS A 56 8.90 4.72 -1.76
C HIS A 56 8.69 6.07 -1.08
N LEU A 57 7.87 6.12 -0.02
CA LEU A 57 7.69 7.35 0.76
C LEU A 57 9.00 7.81 1.40
N ALA A 58 9.74 6.89 1.99
CA ALA A 58 11.03 7.19 2.61
C ALA A 58 12.07 7.65 1.58
N ASP A 59 12.16 6.97 0.43
CA ASP A 59 13.08 7.31 -0.65
C ASP A 59 12.77 8.69 -1.25
N GLY A 60 11.49 9.01 -1.47
CA GLY A 60 11.06 10.32 -1.95
C GLY A 60 11.42 11.44 -0.97
N SER A 61 11.23 11.21 0.32
CA SER A 61 11.62 12.13 1.39
C SER A 61 13.13 12.32 1.44
N ALA A 62 13.89 11.22 1.41
CA ALA A 62 15.35 11.23 1.45
C ALA A 62 15.96 11.94 0.22
N ALA A 63 15.49 11.62 -0.98
CA ALA A 63 15.95 12.23 -2.23
C ALA A 63 15.68 13.74 -2.24
N TYR A 64 14.51 14.17 -1.74
CA TYR A 64 14.21 15.59 -1.57
C TYR A 64 15.19 16.25 -0.59
N ALA A 65 15.38 15.67 0.59
CA ALA A 65 16.28 16.21 1.61
C ALA A 65 17.70 16.33 1.09
N GLU A 66 18.22 15.30 0.44
CA GLU A 66 19.58 15.26 -0.05
C GLU A 66 19.85 16.28 -1.15
N ARG A 67 18.90 16.43 -2.09
CA ARG A 67 18.99 17.47 -3.13
C ARG A 67 19.06 18.87 -2.53
N GLU A 68 18.21 19.18 -1.55
CA GLU A 68 18.17 20.45 -0.88
C GLU A 68 19.45 20.74 -0.07
N VAL A 69 19.96 19.71 0.62
CA VAL A 69 21.21 19.79 1.41
C VAL A 69 22.43 19.99 0.52
N SER A 70 22.51 19.27 -0.60
CA SER A 70 23.66 19.37 -1.54
C SER A 70 23.76 20.74 -2.16
N GLY A 71 22.62 21.38 -2.47
CA GLY A 71 22.62 22.76 -2.96
C GLY A 71 23.27 23.74 -1.98
N ARG A 72 23.06 23.56 -0.69
CA ARG A 72 23.64 24.40 0.37
C ARG A 72 25.09 24.04 0.68
N ARG A 73 25.43 22.75 0.66
CA ARG A 73 26.80 22.26 0.89
C ARG A 73 27.78 22.74 -0.19
N LEU A 74 27.32 22.91 -1.43
CA LEU A 74 28.20 23.41 -2.50
C LEU A 74 28.80 24.80 -2.15
N LEU A 75 28.07 25.64 -1.41
CA LEU A 75 28.59 26.92 -0.93
C LEU A 75 29.82 26.74 -0.01
N LEU A 76 29.94 25.60 0.67
CA LEU A 76 31.08 25.25 1.51
C LEU A 76 32.24 24.58 0.73
N TRP A 77 31.98 24.06 -0.48
CA TRP A 77 33.00 23.43 -1.33
C TRP A 77 33.74 24.41 -2.25
N THR A 78 33.19 25.61 -2.43
CA THR A 78 33.89 26.64 -3.19
C THR A 78 35.10 27.16 -2.40
N THR A 79 36.28 27.19 -3.08
CA THR A 79 37.48 27.77 -2.51
C THR A 79 37.29 29.30 -2.40
N GLY A 80 37.27 29.82 -1.17
CA GLY A 80 37.13 31.26 -0.92
C GLY A 80 37.00 31.61 0.57
N PRO A 81 37.08 32.88 0.95
CA PRO A 81 37.03 33.32 2.35
C PRO A 81 35.72 32.90 3.07
N THR A 82 34.69 32.60 2.33
CA THR A 82 33.39 32.12 2.87
C THR A 82 33.46 30.73 3.50
N ARG A 83 34.46 29.90 3.16
CA ARG A 83 34.62 28.52 3.72
C ARG A 83 35.00 28.52 5.20
N THR A 84 35.62 29.60 5.69
CA THR A 84 36.15 29.69 7.05
C THR A 84 35.37 30.70 7.92
N ASP A 85 34.36 31.36 7.37
CA ASP A 85 33.53 32.29 8.12
C ASP A 85 32.52 31.52 9.02
N PRO A 86 32.69 31.58 10.37
CA PRO A 86 31.84 30.86 11.31
C PRO A 86 30.37 31.30 11.24
N ALA A 87 30.09 32.60 10.93
CA ALA A 87 28.74 33.11 10.82
C ALA A 87 28.03 32.48 9.61
N ARG A 88 28.72 32.40 8.46
CA ARG A 88 28.17 31.76 7.25
C ARG A 88 28.01 30.26 7.40
N MET A 89 28.92 29.59 8.09
CA MET A 89 28.78 28.16 8.39
C MET A 89 27.53 27.89 9.26
N LYS A 90 27.27 28.73 10.25
CA LYS A 90 26.07 28.62 11.09
C LYS A 90 24.80 28.82 10.26
N GLU A 91 24.77 29.85 9.43
CA GLU A 91 23.62 30.15 8.53
C GLU A 91 23.34 28.97 7.60
N VAL A 92 24.36 28.41 6.94
CA VAL A 92 24.20 27.22 6.07
C VAL A 92 23.73 26.01 6.86
N ALA A 93 24.18 25.82 8.11
CA ALA A 93 23.69 24.73 8.97
C ALA A 93 22.21 24.89 9.33
N GLU A 94 21.75 26.11 9.63
CA GLU A 94 20.34 26.43 9.89
C GLU A 94 19.49 26.22 8.63
N GLU A 95 19.96 26.62 7.45
CA GLU A 95 19.29 26.37 6.17
C GLU A 95 19.15 24.88 5.87
N ILE A 96 20.20 24.08 6.16
CA ILE A 96 20.19 22.62 6.02
C ILE A 96 19.16 21.99 6.96
N ALA A 97 19.11 22.44 8.22
CA ALA A 97 18.12 21.97 9.19
C ALA A 97 16.69 22.26 8.74
N ALA A 98 16.45 23.49 8.26
CA ALA A 98 15.14 23.89 7.73
C ALA A 98 14.75 23.08 6.47
N ALA A 99 15.70 22.78 5.58
CA ALA A 99 15.45 21.95 4.40
C ALA A 99 15.10 20.50 4.77
N LYS A 100 15.81 19.92 5.73
CA LYS A 100 15.48 18.57 6.27
C LYS A 100 14.09 18.55 6.88
N ALA A 101 13.73 19.55 7.71
CA ALA A 101 12.41 19.61 8.30
C ALA A 101 11.27 19.69 7.26
N LYS A 102 11.52 20.38 6.12
CA LYS A 102 10.55 20.42 5.01
C LYS A 102 10.40 19.11 4.26
N SER A 103 11.43 18.27 4.26
CA SER A 103 11.41 16.96 3.58
C SER A 103 10.80 15.86 4.43
N GLU A 104 10.60 16.07 5.73
CA GLU A 104 10.06 15.07 6.63
C GLU A 104 8.58 14.78 6.31
N LEU A 105 8.26 13.50 6.25
CA LEU A 105 6.87 13.03 6.17
C LEU A 105 6.17 13.34 7.50
N LYS A 106 5.04 14.00 7.44
CA LYS A 106 4.32 14.41 8.65
C LYS A 106 3.82 13.20 9.44
N PRO A 107 4.08 13.13 10.75
CA PRO A 107 3.70 11.98 11.58
C PRO A 107 2.20 11.63 11.51
N ASP A 108 1.33 12.64 11.43
CA ASP A 108 -0.11 12.41 11.34
C ASP A 108 -0.51 11.75 10.02
N PHE A 109 0.11 12.13 8.88
CA PHE A 109 -0.08 11.44 7.61
C PHE A 109 0.46 10.02 7.64
N MET A 110 1.63 9.81 8.25
CA MET A 110 2.20 8.47 8.44
C MET A 110 1.28 7.58 9.28
N LYS A 111 0.63 8.16 10.30
CA LYS A 111 -0.36 7.46 11.12
C LYS A 111 -1.59 7.06 10.30
N VAL A 112 -2.15 7.96 9.47
CA VAL A 112 -3.28 7.65 8.57
C VAL A 112 -2.93 6.48 7.65
N ARG A 113 -1.77 6.52 7.01
CA ARG A 113 -1.28 5.48 6.09
C ARG A 113 -1.11 4.13 6.80
N THR A 114 -0.51 4.15 7.97
CA THR A 114 -0.33 2.94 8.79
C THR A 114 -1.68 2.32 9.15
N GLN A 115 -2.61 3.12 9.66
CA GLN A 115 -3.94 2.66 10.04
C GLN A 115 -4.77 2.16 8.84
N ALA A 116 -4.58 2.74 7.65
CA ALA A 116 -5.22 2.23 6.44
C ALA A 116 -4.75 0.81 6.10
N PHE A 117 -3.45 0.53 6.18
CA PHE A 117 -2.93 -0.83 6.00
C PHE A 117 -3.36 -1.78 7.11
N ASP A 118 -3.41 -1.32 8.35
CA ASP A 118 -3.87 -2.14 9.49
C ASP A 118 -5.34 -2.52 9.30
N ALA A 119 -6.20 -1.59 8.89
CA ALA A 119 -7.61 -1.84 8.57
C ALA A 119 -7.78 -2.85 7.43
N VAL A 120 -6.97 -2.75 6.35
CA VAL A 120 -6.95 -3.76 5.27
C VAL A 120 -6.49 -5.12 5.79
N GLY A 121 -5.46 -5.15 6.63
CA GLY A 121 -4.96 -6.37 7.27
C GLY A 121 -6.04 -7.07 8.08
N ASN A 122 -6.71 -6.36 8.97
CA ASN A 122 -7.77 -6.88 9.82
C ASN A 122 -9.02 -7.30 9.02
N TYR A 123 -9.35 -6.59 7.93
CA TYR A 123 -10.39 -7.05 7.01
C TYR A 123 -10.05 -8.43 6.43
N LEU A 124 -8.79 -8.63 5.99
CA LEU A 124 -8.35 -9.92 5.47
C LEU A 124 -8.30 -11.00 6.57
N ASP A 125 -8.07 -10.60 7.84
CA ASP A 125 -8.14 -11.52 8.98
C ASP A 125 -9.58 -11.98 9.26
N VAL A 126 -10.57 -11.09 9.15
CA VAL A 126 -12.00 -11.47 9.20
C VAL A 126 -12.33 -12.50 8.11
N LEU A 127 -11.88 -12.26 6.86
CA LEU A 127 -12.10 -13.21 5.76
C LEU A 127 -11.39 -14.55 6.02
N ALA A 128 -10.17 -14.53 6.57
CA ALA A 128 -9.41 -15.73 6.92
C ALA A 128 -10.09 -16.52 8.03
N ALA A 129 -10.58 -15.86 9.09
CA ALA A 129 -11.31 -16.49 10.18
C ALA A 129 -12.64 -17.11 9.70
N LEU A 130 -13.33 -16.46 8.77
CA LEU A 130 -14.52 -17.01 8.10
C LEU A 130 -14.20 -18.24 7.25
N ALA A 131 -13.04 -18.28 6.60
CA ALA A 131 -12.59 -19.41 5.79
C ALA A 131 -12.01 -20.57 6.62
N ALA A 132 -11.64 -20.32 7.88
CA ALA A 132 -11.23 -21.38 8.82
C ALA A 132 -12.46 -22.09 9.38
N ASP A 133 -12.32 -23.39 9.68
CA ASP A 133 -13.41 -24.17 10.31
C ASP A 133 -13.68 -23.77 11.77
N ASP A 134 -12.92 -22.82 12.29
CA ASP A 134 -12.96 -22.41 13.68
C ASP A 134 -14.02 -21.35 14.00
N ALA A 135 -14.42 -21.42 15.23
CA ALA A 135 -15.48 -20.82 16.00
C ALA A 135 -15.87 -19.37 15.68
N SER A 136 -17.16 -19.08 15.78
CA SER A 136 -17.77 -17.75 15.77
C SER A 136 -17.08 -16.71 16.67
N ALA A 137 -16.41 -17.12 17.75
CA ALA A 137 -15.69 -16.23 18.66
C ALA A 137 -14.44 -15.60 18.01
N ALA A 138 -13.66 -16.34 17.22
CA ALA A 138 -12.50 -15.79 16.52
C ALA A 138 -12.93 -14.77 15.46
N VAL A 139 -13.96 -15.11 14.67
CA VAL A 139 -14.51 -14.19 13.65
C VAL A 139 -15.02 -12.90 14.31
N MET A 140 -15.71 -13.00 15.43
CA MET A 140 -16.21 -11.82 16.16
C MET A 140 -15.08 -10.98 16.74
N ALA A 141 -13.98 -11.60 17.21
CA ALA A 141 -12.82 -10.87 17.69
C ALA A 141 -12.15 -10.04 16.57
N GLU A 142 -11.92 -10.67 15.40
CA GLU A 142 -11.34 -9.99 14.24
C GLU A 142 -12.26 -8.90 13.70
N ALA A 143 -13.57 -9.14 13.64
CA ALA A 143 -14.53 -8.16 13.20
C ALA A 143 -14.59 -6.94 14.14
N ASN A 144 -14.51 -7.14 15.46
CA ASN A 144 -14.40 -6.05 16.43
C ASN A 144 -13.08 -5.25 16.27
N GLY A 145 -11.98 -5.93 15.97
CA GLY A 145 -10.70 -5.32 15.62
C GLY A 145 -10.84 -4.39 14.42
N LEU A 146 -11.43 -4.88 13.34
CA LEU A 146 -11.65 -4.11 12.12
C LEU A 146 -12.48 -2.83 12.37
N VAL A 147 -13.59 -2.93 13.13
CA VAL A 147 -14.41 -1.75 13.48
C VAL A 147 -13.59 -0.70 14.24
N LYS A 148 -12.78 -1.15 15.21
CA LYS A 148 -11.92 -0.28 16.01
C LYS A 148 -10.89 0.43 15.13
N ASP A 149 -10.29 -0.27 14.17
CA ASP A 149 -9.29 0.32 13.27
C ASP A 149 -9.92 1.27 12.26
N MET A 150 -11.11 0.98 11.76
CA MET A 150 -11.86 1.91 10.92
C MET A 150 -12.19 3.21 11.67
N GLN A 151 -12.57 3.13 12.94
CA GLN A 151 -12.79 4.31 13.79
C GLN A 151 -11.47 5.08 14.03
N ALA A 152 -10.38 4.37 14.33
CA ALA A 152 -9.07 4.98 14.52
C ALA A 152 -8.57 5.67 13.23
N LEU A 153 -8.78 5.07 12.07
CA LEU A 153 -8.46 5.64 10.77
C LEU A 153 -9.27 6.93 10.52
N LEU A 154 -10.57 6.92 10.80
CA LEU A 154 -11.43 8.10 10.67
C LEU A 154 -10.94 9.24 11.58
N GLU A 155 -10.60 8.96 12.83
CA GLU A 155 -10.06 9.96 13.76
C GLU A 155 -8.68 10.49 13.33
N ALA A 156 -7.84 9.64 12.75
CA ALA A 156 -6.55 10.08 12.23
C ALA A 156 -6.72 11.02 11.03
N VAL A 157 -7.65 10.71 10.12
CA VAL A 157 -7.95 11.55 8.95
C VAL A 157 -8.47 12.94 9.37
N LYS A 158 -9.28 13.03 10.43
CA LYS A 158 -9.72 14.33 10.97
C LYS A 158 -8.54 15.22 11.40
N ARG A 159 -7.44 14.63 11.88
CA ARG A 159 -6.27 15.38 12.34
C ARG A 159 -5.45 15.99 11.20
N ILE A 160 -5.51 15.42 10.01
CA ILE A 160 -4.80 15.93 8.83
C ILE A 160 -5.64 16.90 7.99
N GLN A 161 -6.89 17.20 8.38
CA GLN A 161 -7.74 18.12 7.63
C GLN A 161 -7.07 19.48 7.44
N GLY A 162 -7.08 19.98 6.20
CA GLY A 162 -6.43 21.24 5.84
C GLY A 162 -4.90 21.20 5.83
N ALA A 163 -4.28 20.07 6.18
CA ALA A 163 -2.83 19.92 6.12
C ALA A 163 -2.36 19.44 4.73
N ALA A 164 -1.12 19.77 4.39
CA ALA A 164 -0.42 19.21 3.22
C ALA A 164 0.78 18.41 3.69
N ASP A 165 1.09 17.33 2.98
CA ASP A 165 2.27 16.51 3.14
C ASP A 165 3.04 16.44 1.81
N LEU A 166 4.25 15.89 1.81
CA LEU A 166 5.12 15.82 0.64
C LEU A 166 4.44 15.17 -0.58
N VAL A 167 3.69 14.10 -0.35
CA VAL A 167 2.97 13.36 -1.39
C VAL A 167 1.47 13.21 -1.10
N GLY A 168 1.04 13.41 0.14
CA GLY A 168 -0.31 13.18 0.61
C GLY A 168 -1.25 14.36 0.35
N ASN A 169 -2.52 14.04 0.16
CA ASN A 169 -3.61 15.00 0.05
C ASN A 169 -4.67 14.67 1.11
N ALA A 170 -4.81 15.55 2.10
CA ALA A 170 -5.74 15.38 3.22
C ALA A 170 -7.20 15.26 2.76
N GLU A 171 -7.58 16.01 1.73
CA GLU A 171 -8.94 15.96 1.19
C GLU A 171 -9.26 14.61 0.56
N ARG A 172 -8.36 14.08 -0.27
CA ARG A 172 -8.52 12.73 -0.86
C ARG A 172 -8.60 11.65 0.22
N TRP A 173 -7.75 11.73 1.26
CA TRP A 173 -7.84 10.82 2.41
C TRP A 173 -9.19 10.94 3.11
N SER A 174 -9.67 12.16 3.37
CA SER A 174 -10.96 12.41 4.02
C SER A 174 -12.13 11.85 3.21
N GLN A 175 -12.15 12.09 1.90
CA GLN A 175 -13.18 11.60 1.00
C GLN A 175 -13.16 10.06 0.92
N THR A 176 -11.99 9.47 0.69
CA THR A 176 -11.85 8.02 0.56
C THR A 176 -12.22 7.32 1.87
N VAL A 177 -11.67 7.74 3.01
CA VAL A 177 -11.95 7.13 4.32
C VAL A 177 -13.41 7.33 4.72
N GLY A 178 -13.97 8.53 4.47
CA GLY A 178 -15.39 8.79 4.70
C GLY A 178 -16.32 7.87 3.92
N ALA A 179 -15.95 7.48 2.70
CA ALA A 179 -16.72 6.56 1.88
C ALA A 179 -16.56 5.09 2.30
N ILE A 180 -15.35 4.67 2.72
CA ILE A 180 -15.07 3.25 3.01
C ILE A 180 -15.48 2.82 4.43
N VAL A 181 -15.39 3.70 5.43
CA VAL A 181 -15.68 3.35 6.83
C VAL A 181 -17.11 2.83 7.03
N PRO A 182 -18.18 3.44 6.47
CA PRO A 182 -19.53 2.89 6.56
C PRO A 182 -19.65 1.50 5.94
N VAL A 183 -18.99 1.25 4.80
CA VAL A 183 -19.03 -0.04 4.09
C VAL A 183 -18.40 -1.15 4.95
N PHE A 184 -17.22 -0.92 5.49
CA PHE A 184 -16.57 -1.90 6.35
C PHE A 184 -17.30 -2.10 7.69
N SER A 185 -17.97 -1.06 8.21
CA SER A 185 -18.80 -1.18 9.42
C SER A 185 -20.07 -2.01 9.18
N GLU A 186 -20.68 -1.95 7.99
CA GLU A 186 -21.84 -2.75 7.62
C GLU A 186 -21.49 -4.24 7.46
N VAL A 187 -20.29 -4.55 7.00
CA VAL A 187 -19.76 -5.93 6.89
C VAL A 187 -19.87 -6.68 8.24
N PHE A 188 -19.68 -5.99 9.36
CA PHE A 188 -19.85 -6.56 10.69
C PHE A 188 -21.24 -7.18 10.94
N ARG A 189 -22.29 -6.59 10.38
CA ARG A 189 -23.68 -7.08 10.53
C ARG A 189 -23.92 -8.41 9.82
N LEU A 190 -23.14 -8.71 8.79
CA LEU A 190 -23.27 -9.95 8.01
C LEU A 190 -22.67 -11.16 8.72
N VAL A 191 -21.70 -10.96 9.60
CA VAL A 191 -20.94 -12.03 10.27
C VAL A 191 -21.82 -12.92 11.15
N GLY A 192 -22.99 -12.43 11.61
CA GLY A 192 -23.88 -13.18 12.51
C GLY A 192 -24.99 -14.01 11.87
N ALA A 193 -25.22 -13.93 10.53
CA ALA A 193 -26.52 -14.27 9.99
C ALA A 193 -26.57 -15.42 8.95
N ILE A 194 -25.47 -15.83 8.26
CA ILE A 194 -25.57 -16.67 7.05
C ILE A 194 -24.44 -17.74 6.98
N ALA A 195 -24.61 -18.75 6.12
CA ALA A 195 -23.59 -19.76 5.81
C ALA A 195 -22.25 -19.10 5.41
N ARG A 196 -21.14 -19.50 6.05
CA ARG A 196 -19.81 -18.88 5.96
C ARG A 196 -19.33 -18.57 4.53
N TYR A 197 -19.59 -19.48 3.59
CA TYR A 197 -19.25 -19.30 2.18
C TYR A 197 -19.94 -18.07 1.54
N GLN A 198 -21.23 -17.92 1.78
CA GLN A 198 -22.00 -16.79 1.27
C GLN A 198 -21.56 -15.48 1.91
N VAL A 199 -21.26 -15.50 3.22
CA VAL A 199 -20.76 -14.33 3.94
C VAL A 199 -19.44 -13.83 3.34
N ILE A 200 -18.46 -14.70 3.05
CA ILE A 200 -17.19 -14.30 2.42
C ILE A 200 -17.44 -13.62 1.07
N ARG A 201 -18.29 -14.19 0.23
CA ARG A 201 -18.64 -13.61 -1.08
C ARG A 201 -19.37 -12.28 -0.95
N ASP A 202 -20.34 -12.20 -0.07
CA ASP A 202 -21.13 -11.00 0.14
C ASP A 202 -20.30 -9.87 0.74
N MET A 203 -19.43 -10.19 1.71
CA MET A 203 -18.45 -9.24 2.23
C MET A 203 -17.49 -8.74 1.14
N SER A 204 -16.89 -9.64 0.37
CA SER A 204 -15.98 -9.26 -0.73
C SER A 204 -16.69 -8.42 -1.78
N ARG A 205 -17.97 -8.71 -2.09
CA ARG A 205 -18.76 -7.93 -3.03
C ARG A 205 -19.07 -6.52 -2.50
N GLN A 206 -19.49 -6.41 -1.25
CA GLN A 206 -19.87 -5.13 -0.65
C GLN A 206 -18.65 -4.22 -0.45
N THR A 207 -17.49 -4.79 -0.15
CA THR A 207 -16.26 -4.02 0.08
C THR A 207 -15.43 -3.79 -1.18
N GLN A 208 -15.83 -4.33 -2.33
CA GLN A 208 -15.04 -4.31 -3.57
C GLN A 208 -14.61 -2.90 -3.97
N ASP A 209 -15.56 -1.97 -4.06
CA ASP A 209 -15.30 -0.61 -4.51
C ASP A 209 -14.54 0.19 -3.44
N ALA A 210 -14.86 -0.02 -2.17
CA ALA A 210 -14.16 0.58 -1.05
C ALA A 210 -12.68 0.15 -0.99
N PHE A 211 -12.43 -1.16 -1.15
CA PHE A 211 -11.08 -1.71 -1.22
C PHE A 211 -10.32 -1.16 -2.43
N ALA A 212 -10.94 -1.12 -3.61
CA ALA A 212 -10.33 -0.59 -4.82
C ALA A 212 -9.98 0.90 -4.67
N SER A 213 -10.87 1.72 -4.12
CA SER A 213 -10.64 3.15 -3.89
C SER A 213 -9.46 3.39 -2.93
N LEU A 214 -9.34 2.57 -1.87
CA LEU A 214 -8.22 2.68 -0.94
C LEU A 214 -6.90 2.27 -1.61
N MET A 215 -6.90 1.19 -2.40
CA MET A 215 -5.73 0.76 -3.16
C MET A 215 -5.31 1.82 -4.19
N GLU A 216 -6.26 2.44 -4.89
CA GLU A 216 -5.98 3.54 -5.83
C GLU A 216 -5.35 4.75 -5.14
N LEU A 217 -5.89 5.15 -3.98
CA LEU A 217 -5.32 6.27 -3.21
C LEU A 217 -3.87 6.00 -2.80
N MET A 218 -3.61 4.83 -2.20
CA MET A 218 -2.25 4.46 -1.78
C MET A 218 -1.31 4.27 -2.98
N GLY A 219 -1.78 3.67 -4.06
CA GLY A 219 -1.01 3.54 -5.30
C GLY A 219 -0.61 4.89 -5.89
N THR A 220 -1.53 5.85 -5.92
CA THR A 220 -1.26 7.22 -6.39
C THR A 220 -0.23 7.94 -5.53
N GLU A 221 -0.26 7.77 -4.21
CA GLU A 221 0.75 8.38 -3.32
C GLU A 221 2.14 7.75 -3.52
N ALA A 222 2.19 6.43 -3.68
CA ALA A 222 3.44 5.72 -3.96
C ALA A 222 4.04 6.14 -5.32
N ASP A 223 3.22 6.34 -6.34
CA ASP A 223 3.66 6.87 -7.65
C ASP A 223 4.23 8.28 -7.53
N LYS A 224 3.56 9.15 -6.78
CA LYS A 224 4.07 10.51 -6.52
C LYS A 224 5.40 10.50 -5.78
N ALA A 225 5.55 9.60 -4.80
CA ALA A 225 6.81 9.44 -4.08
C ALA A 225 7.93 8.97 -5.02
N ARG A 226 7.63 7.99 -5.90
CA ARG A 226 8.55 7.52 -6.93
C ARG A 226 8.94 8.63 -7.92
N GLU A 227 7.98 9.39 -8.41
CA GLU A 227 8.21 10.53 -9.30
C GLU A 227 9.09 11.59 -8.63
N LEU A 228 8.82 11.91 -7.36
CA LEU A 228 9.63 12.82 -6.58
C LEU A 228 11.07 12.31 -6.44
N THR A 229 11.26 11.02 -6.17
CA THR A 229 12.59 10.39 -6.13
C THR A 229 13.32 10.57 -7.45
N LEU A 230 12.70 10.21 -8.58
CA LEU A 230 13.29 10.37 -9.91
C LEU A 230 13.67 11.82 -10.21
N GLN A 231 12.74 12.74 -10.00
CA GLN A 231 12.96 14.18 -10.22
C GLN A 231 14.14 14.69 -9.37
N LYS A 232 14.20 14.32 -8.10
CA LYS A 232 15.24 14.82 -7.20
C LYS A 232 16.60 14.20 -7.48
N LEU A 233 16.67 12.94 -7.89
CA LEU A 233 17.91 12.31 -8.35
C LEU A 233 18.43 13.01 -9.62
N GLU A 234 17.56 13.29 -10.58
CA GLU A 234 17.92 14.01 -11.80
C GLU A 234 18.38 15.46 -11.52
N ASP A 235 17.61 16.20 -10.70
CA ASP A 235 17.97 17.56 -10.28
C ASP A 235 19.32 17.58 -9.56
N HIS A 236 19.59 16.57 -8.73
CA HIS A 236 20.85 16.45 -8.01
C HIS A 236 22.00 16.13 -8.95
N ALA A 237 21.82 15.23 -9.91
CA ALA A 237 22.83 14.94 -10.93
C ALA A 237 23.16 16.19 -11.76
N ARG A 238 22.17 16.90 -12.30
CA ARG A 238 22.37 18.14 -13.05
C ARG A 238 23.09 19.21 -12.23
N PHE A 239 22.76 19.33 -10.96
CA PHE A 239 23.42 20.23 -10.07
C PHE A 239 24.90 19.92 -9.89
N LEU A 240 25.28 18.65 -9.71
CA LEU A 240 26.68 18.21 -9.59
C LEU A 240 27.43 18.35 -10.92
N GLU A 241 26.79 18.08 -12.06
CA GLU A 241 27.36 18.35 -13.39
C GLU A 241 27.71 19.83 -13.58
N GLY A 242 26.79 20.73 -13.19
CA GLY A 242 27.05 22.17 -13.19
C GLY A 242 28.17 22.58 -12.22
N ALA A 243 28.35 21.85 -11.11
CA ALA A 243 29.47 22.07 -10.20
C ALA A 243 30.82 21.66 -10.82
N LEU A 244 30.89 20.52 -11.51
CA LEU A 244 32.09 20.05 -12.20
C LEU A 244 32.59 21.03 -13.30
N ALA A 245 31.68 21.76 -13.92
CA ALA A 245 32.03 22.76 -14.93
C ALA A 245 32.75 23.99 -14.37
N ARG A 246 32.84 24.14 -13.05
CA ARG A 246 33.53 25.26 -12.39
C ARG A 246 35.02 25.01 -12.31
N THR A 247 35.83 25.99 -12.65
CA THR A 247 37.29 25.88 -12.74
C THR A 247 38.01 25.92 -11.39
N ASN A 248 37.31 26.31 -10.31
CA ASN A 248 37.89 26.56 -8.98
C ASN A 248 37.69 25.42 -7.97
N LEU A 249 37.29 24.23 -8.43
CA LEU A 249 37.16 23.06 -7.55
C LEU A 249 38.51 22.39 -7.37
N ALA A 250 38.80 21.94 -6.14
CA ALA A 250 39.95 21.09 -5.83
C ALA A 250 39.78 19.71 -6.50
N ASP A 251 40.86 19.04 -6.84
CA ASP A 251 40.81 17.79 -7.62
C ASP A 251 40.19 16.62 -6.83
N ASP A 252 40.37 16.57 -5.50
CA ASP A 252 39.69 15.64 -4.60
C ASP A 252 38.16 15.86 -4.64
N ALA A 253 37.71 17.11 -4.56
CA ALA A 253 36.29 17.44 -4.68
C ALA A 253 35.68 17.05 -6.05
N LYS A 254 36.44 17.18 -7.13
CA LYS A 254 36.04 16.71 -8.46
C LYS A 254 35.86 15.18 -8.49
N GLY A 255 36.79 14.44 -7.89
CA GLY A 255 36.72 12.99 -7.76
C GLY A 255 35.44 12.54 -7.04
N ASP A 256 35.16 13.14 -5.89
CA ASP A 256 33.97 12.86 -5.09
C ASP A 256 32.68 13.15 -5.85
N ILE A 257 32.63 14.27 -6.59
CA ILE A 257 31.46 14.62 -7.40
C ILE A 257 31.24 13.60 -8.52
N VAL A 258 32.29 13.15 -9.22
CA VAL A 258 32.20 12.14 -10.28
C VAL A 258 31.68 10.82 -9.74
N ALA A 259 32.21 10.36 -8.59
CA ALA A 259 31.73 9.14 -7.92
C ALA A 259 30.24 9.26 -7.54
N ARG A 260 29.85 10.39 -6.97
CA ARG A 260 28.44 10.63 -6.59
C ARG A 260 27.51 10.72 -7.80
N LEU A 261 27.94 11.30 -8.90
CA LEU A 261 27.17 11.32 -10.16
C LEU A 261 26.92 9.91 -10.69
N ALA A 262 27.93 9.04 -10.68
CA ALA A 262 27.78 7.65 -11.10
C ALA A 262 26.75 6.91 -10.22
N GLU A 263 26.80 7.12 -8.92
CA GLU A 263 25.85 6.55 -7.97
C GLU A 263 24.41 7.04 -8.23
N LEU A 264 24.19 8.36 -8.36
CA LEU A 264 22.89 8.96 -8.62
C LEU A 264 22.26 8.46 -9.93
N ARG A 265 23.06 8.35 -10.99
CA ARG A 265 22.60 7.79 -12.27
C ARG A 265 22.19 6.33 -12.12
N GLY A 266 22.98 5.51 -11.44
CA GLY A 266 22.62 4.12 -11.16
C GLY A 266 21.38 3.99 -10.28
N GLN A 267 21.16 4.88 -9.32
CA GLN A 267 19.92 4.95 -8.53
C GLN A 267 18.73 5.32 -9.42
N HIS A 268 18.87 6.36 -10.23
CA HIS A 268 17.81 6.81 -11.14
C HIS A 268 17.38 5.69 -12.10
N GLU A 269 18.33 5.00 -12.76
CA GLU A 269 18.06 3.89 -13.66
C GLU A 269 17.31 2.74 -12.95
N ARG A 270 17.69 2.38 -11.73
CA ARG A 270 17.01 1.33 -10.95
C ARG A 270 15.56 1.70 -10.63
N VAL A 271 15.32 2.93 -10.15
CA VAL A 271 13.97 3.41 -9.85
C VAL A 271 13.13 3.51 -11.11
N GLN A 272 13.73 3.95 -12.21
CA GLN A 272 13.05 4.08 -13.50
C GLN A 272 12.66 2.72 -14.08
N ALA A 273 13.52 1.72 -13.97
CA ALA A 273 13.27 0.36 -14.45
C ALA A 273 12.27 -0.42 -13.57
N ALA A 274 12.12 -0.03 -12.29
CA ALA A 274 11.17 -0.67 -11.40
C ALA A 274 9.74 -0.43 -11.84
N GLU A 275 8.87 -1.41 -11.58
CA GLU A 275 7.46 -1.30 -11.90
C GLU A 275 6.79 -0.15 -11.14
N ILE A 276 5.82 0.48 -11.82
CA ILE A 276 5.03 1.59 -11.25
C ILE A 276 4.16 1.04 -10.09
N PRO A 277 4.28 1.59 -8.87
CA PRO A 277 3.59 1.07 -7.69
C PRO A 277 2.07 0.94 -7.84
N SER A 278 1.40 1.92 -8.43
CA SER A 278 -0.07 1.89 -8.63
C SER A 278 -0.55 0.66 -9.38
N LYS A 279 0.25 0.09 -10.29
CA LYS A 279 -0.09 -1.16 -10.99
C LYS A 279 -0.16 -2.36 -10.05
N LEU A 280 0.70 -2.40 -9.03
CA LEU A 280 0.69 -3.47 -8.01
C LEU A 280 -0.54 -3.35 -7.12
N PHE A 281 -0.90 -2.12 -6.71
CA PHE A 281 -2.10 -1.83 -5.94
C PHE A 281 -3.37 -2.19 -6.74
N ALA A 282 -3.45 -1.78 -8.00
CA ALA A 282 -4.57 -2.12 -8.88
C ALA A 282 -4.72 -3.65 -9.07
N GLN A 283 -3.60 -4.37 -9.20
CA GLN A 283 -3.65 -5.84 -9.30
C GLN A 283 -4.13 -6.49 -7.99
N LEU A 284 -3.75 -5.97 -6.82
CA LEU A 284 -4.27 -6.45 -5.55
C LEU A 284 -5.79 -6.22 -5.45
N ALA A 285 -6.28 -5.05 -5.86
CA ALA A 285 -7.71 -4.74 -5.93
C ALA A 285 -8.46 -5.69 -6.89
N ALA A 286 -7.89 -5.96 -8.07
CA ALA A 286 -8.46 -6.91 -9.02
C ALA A 286 -8.52 -8.35 -8.47
N LEU A 287 -7.50 -8.77 -7.72
CA LEU A 287 -7.51 -10.07 -7.03
C LEU A 287 -8.58 -10.14 -5.94
N HIS A 288 -8.79 -9.05 -5.18
CA HIS A 288 -9.87 -8.96 -4.22
C HIS A 288 -11.25 -9.11 -4.90
N SER A 289 -11.48 -8.41 -6.00
CA SER A 289 -12.73 -8.51 -6.77
C SER A 289 -13.01 -9.93 -7.26
N ARG A 290 -11.97 -10.71 -7.57
CA ARG A 290 -12.13 -12.11 -8.00
C ARG A 290 -12.55 -13.05 -6.89
N LEU A 291 -12.38 -12.71 -5.61
CA LEU A 291 -12.90 -13.52 -4.50
C LEU A 291 -14.42 -13.68 -4.57
N VAL A 292 -15.14 -12.68 -5.09
CA VAL A 292 -16.60 -12.73 -5.25
C VAL A 292 -17.07 -13.89 -6.12
N ALA A 293 -16.32 -14.21 -7.17
CA ALA A 293 -16.65 -15.23 -8.16
C ALA A 293 -15.79 -16.50 -8.07
N LEU A 294 -14.93 -16.59 -7.04
CA LEU A 294 -13.99 -17.69 -6.92
C LEU A 294 -14.71 -19.03 -6.74
N ASP A 295 -14.36 -20.01 -7.54
CA ASP A 295 -14.78 -21.40 -7.41
C ASP A 295 -13.57 -22.36 -7.41
N GLN A 296 -13.81 -23.66 -7.25
CA GLN A 296 -12.74 -24.65 -7.21
C GLN A 296 -11.94 -24.74 -8.51
N GLY A 297 -12.58 -24.48 -9.66
CA GLY A 297 -11.92 -24.51 -10.96
C GLY A 297 -10.96 -23.36 -11.18
N ASP A 298 -11.16 -22.24 -10.47
CA ASP A 298 -10.38 -21.00 -10.61
C ASP A 298 -9.18 -20.92 -9.65
N LEU A 299 -9.08 -21.80 -8.65
CA LEU A 299 -8.07 -21.72 -7.59
C LEU A 299 -6.63 -21.69 -8.12
N GLU A 300 -6.29 -22.53 -9.09
CA GLU A 300 -4.94 -22.55 -9.66
C GLU A 300 -4.62 -21.25 -10.42
N ALA A 301 -5.58 -20.74 -11.18
CA ALA A 301 -5.42 -19.48 -11.92
C ALA A 301 -5.26 -18.32 -10.95
N TYR A 302 -6.04 -18.28 -9.88
CA TYR A 302 -5.92 -17.30 -8.81
C TYR A 302 -4.55 -17.38 -8.11
N ALA A 303 -4.12 -18.60 -7.73
CA ALA A 303 -2.83 -18.82 -7.09
C ALA A 303 -1.65 -18.39 -7.96
N ARG A 304 -1.70 -18.64 -9.28
CA ARG A 304 -0.68 -18.15 -10.22
C ARG A 304 -0.62 -16.64 -10.26
N GLN A 305 -1.76 -15.96 -10.27
CA GLN A 305 -1.81 -14.48 -10.32
C GLN A 305 -1.28 -13.84 -9.04
N ILE A 306 -1.65 -14.35 -7.88
CA ILE A 306 -1.15 -13.80 -6.62
C ILE A 306 0.34 -14.07 -6.43
N LYS A 307 0.83 -15.23 -6.89
CA LYS A 307 2.26 -15.53 -6.93
C LYS A 307 3.01 -14.55 -7.85
N SER A 308 2.48 -14.28 -9.03
CA SER A 308 3.04 -13.27 -9.96
C SER A 308 3.06 -11.88 -9.33
N LEU A 309 1.97 -11.45 -8.68
CA LEU A 309 1.94 -10.18 -7.96
C LEU A 309 3.04 -10.11 -6.89
N ARG A 310 3.18 -11.15 -6.06
CA ARG A 310 4.22 -11.19 -5.02
C ARG A 310 5.63 -11.11 -5.59
N GLN A 311 5.92 -11.81 -6.68
CA GLN A 311 7.22 -11.72 -7.36
C GLN A 311 7.52 -10.32 -7.86
N ARG A 312 6.53 -9.62 -8.41
CA ARG A 312 6.66 -8.23 -8.88
C ARG A 312 6.86 -7.27 -7.71
N ILE A 313 6.14 -7.45 -6.60
CA ILE A 313 6.34 -6.66 -5.37
C ILE A 313 7.77 -6.84 -4.84
N GLU A 314 8.28 -8.07 -4.80
CA GLU A 314 9.65 -8.35 -4.37
C GLU A 314 10.68 -7.68 -5.29
N ALA A 315 10.48 -7.72 -6.61
CA ALA A 315 11.37 -7.06 -7.57
C ALA A 315 11.42 -5.54 -7.35
N VAL A 316 10.28 -4.89 -7.08
CA VAL A 316 10.23 -3.46 -6.75
C VAL A 316 10.92 -3.19 -5.41
N ARG A 317 10.66 -4.01 -4.39
CA ARG A 317 11.33 -3.89 -3.08
C ARG A 317 12.84 -3.99 -3.18
N ASP A 318 13.35 -4.91 -4.00
CA ASP A 318 14.79 -5.09 -4.17
C ASP A 318 15.43 -3.94 -4.97
N ALA A 319 14.68 -3.31 -5.87
CA ALA A 319 15.13 -2.10 -6.56
C ALA A 319 15.25 -0.89 -5.60
N THR A 320 14.33 -0.76 -4.63
CA THR A 320 14.32 0.34 -3.64
C THR A 320 15.32 0.13 -2.50
N LYS A 321 15.58 -1.09 -2.03
CA LYS A 321 16.53 -1.36 -0.94
C LYS A 321 17.98 -0.91 -1.19
N ARG A 322 18.33 -0.59 -2.42
CA ARG A 322 19.69 -0.19 -2.83
C ARG A 322 19.79 1.33 -3.07
N LEU A 323 18.75 2.09 -2.69
CA LEU A 323 18.75 3.55 -2.70
C LEU A 323 19.25 4.09 -1.37
#